data_62d8b1418748a4c11e4e6a29049e33d9
#
_entry.id   62d8b1418748a4c11e4e6a29049e33d9
#
_cell.length_a   1.000
_cell.length_b   1.000
_cell.length_c   1.000
_cell.angle_alpha   90.00
_cell.angle_beta   90.00
_cell.angle_gamma   90.00
#
_symmetry.space_group_name_H-M   'P 1'
#
loop_
_entity.id
_entity.type
_entity.pdbx_description
1 polymer ?
#
loop_
_entity_poly.entity_id
_entity_poly.type
_entity_poly.pdbx_seq_one_letter_code
_entity_poly.pdbx_strand_id
1 'polypeptide(L)'
;MKKYFITFGGGHQNFIDAGNRLTHQAKQLDIFDNVILFTDEILKTEHADTFWDKHGKFIEENKRGYGYWLWKPYIIQHVMKTLDDGDILMYLDAGCEILQHKREKILEYMKYVESEQIIGSKTAV
;
A
#
# COMPACT_ATOMS: atom_id res chain seq x y z
N MET A 1 -6.54 13.17 -13.07
CA MET A 1 -5.67 12.71 -11.98
C MET A 1 -6.38 11.64 -11.18
N LYS A 2 -5.73 10.50 -11.04
CA LYS A 2 -6.27 9.39 -10.25
C LYS A 2 -5.54 9.29 -8.91
N LYS A 3 -6.26 8.79 -7.91
CA LYS A 3 -5.74 8.61 -6.55
C LYS A 3 -5.86 7.14 -6.18
N TYR A 4 -4.73 6.53 -5.88
CA TYR A 4 -4.65 5.11 -5.52
C TYR A 4 -4.23 4.96 -4.07
N PHE A 5 -4.84 4.01 -3.39
CA PHE A 5 -4.44 3.61 -2.05
C PHE A 5 -4.03 2.14 -2.06
N ILE A 6 -2.88 1.84 -1.48
CA ILE A 6 -2.43 0.46 -1.34
C ILE A 6 -1.96 0.17 0.08
N THR A 7 -2.11 -1.08 0.48
CA THR A 7 -1.53 -1.59 1.71
C THR A 7 -1.19 -3.06 1.53
N PHE A 8 -0.52 -3.64 2.50
CA PHE A 8 -0.16 -5.05 2.49
C PHE A 8 -0.58 -5.70 3.80
N GLY A 9 -1.25 -6.84 3.70
CA GLY A 9 -1.60 -7.68 4.86
C GLY A 9 -1.33 -9.14 4.53
N GLY A 10 -0.28 -9.70 5.10
CA GLY A 10 0.06 -11.09 4.83
C GLY A 10 1.02 -11.67 5.85
N GLY A 11 1.28 -12.96 5.71
CA GLY A 11 2.14 -13.71 6.61
C GLY A 11 1.44 -14.26 7.84
N HIS A 12 0.40 -13.61 8.31
CA HIS A 12 -0.40 -14.05 9.44
C HIS A 12 -1.82 -13.48 9.33
N GLN A 13 -2.80 -14.22 9.83
CA GLN A 13 -4.20 -13.81 9.73
C GLN A 13 -4.46 -12.43 10.35
N ASN A 14 -3.79 -12.10 11.45
CA ASN A 14 -3.95 -10.78 12.08
C ASN A 14 -3.58 -9.64 11.16
N PHE A 15 -2.56 -9.82 10.32
CA PHE A 15 -2.15 -8.80 9.36
C PHE A 15 -3.12 -8.71 8.17
N ILE A 16 -3.69 -9.85 7.77
CA ILE A 16 -4.72 -9.86 6.74
C ILE A 16 -5.95 -9.12 7.22
N ASP A 17 -6.38 -9.38 8.45
CA ASP A 17 -7.53 -8.71 9.06
C ASP A 17 -7.29 -7.20 9.18
N ALA A 18 -6.08 -6.81 9.61
CA ALA A 18 -5.71 -5.40 9.70
C ALA A 18 -5.73 -4.73 8.32
N GLY A 19 -5.24 -5.41 7.30
CA GLY A 19 -5.28 -4.91 5.92
C GLY A 19 -6.71 -4.73 5.42
N ASN A 20 -7.59 -5.69 5.70
CA ASN A 20 -8.99 -5.59 5.33
C ASN A 20 -9.68 -4.41 6.04
N ARG A 21 -9.40 -4.22 7.31
CA ARG A 21 -9.92 -3.08 8.07
C ARG A 21 -9.46 -1.76 7.46
N LEU A 22 -8.16 -1.63 7.18
CA LEU A 22 -7.59 -0.40 6.66
C LEU A 22 -8.13 -0.07 5.25
N THR A 23 -8.25 -1.08 4.39
CA THR A 23 -8.81 -0.85 3.05
C THR A 23 -10.28 -0.45 3.12
N HIS A 24 -11.02 -1.01 4.07
CA HIS A 24 -12.39 -0.58 4.29
C HIS A 24 -12.46 0.89 4.71
N GLN A 25 -11.58 1.30 5.62
CA GLN A 25 -11.49 2.70 6.05
C GLN A 25 -11.12 3.62 4.88
N ALA A 26 -10.19 3.19 4.02
CA ALA A 26 -9.80 3.96 2.85
C ALA A 26 -10.98 4.15 1.89
N LYS A 27 -11.75 3.09 1.66
CA LYS A 27 -12.94 3.15 0.80
C LYS A 27 -14.01 4.08 1.36
N GLN A 28 -14.18 4.10 2.69
CA GLN A 28 -15.15 4.96 3.34
C GLN A 28 -14.85 6.45 3.18
N LEU A 29 -13.57 6.82 2.99
CA LEU A 29 -13.21 8.21 2.74
C LEU A 29 -13.78 8.72 1.41
N ASP A 30 -14.02 7.83 0.46
CA ASP A 30 -14.56 8.16 -0.85
C ASP A 30 -13.73 9.23 -1.59
N ILE A 31 -12.40 9.05 -1.57
CA ILE A 31 -11.47 9.94 -2.27
C ILE A 31 -10.53 9.19 -3.20
N PHE A 32 -10.49 7.86 -3.13
CA PHE A 32 -9.58 7.04 -3.94
C PHE A 32 -10.31 6.39 -5.10
N ASP A 33 -9.70 6.45 -6.28
CA ASP A 33 -10.19 5.75 -7.47
C ASP A 33 -9.99 4.25 -7.36
N ASN A 34 -8.90 3.83 -6.72
CA ASN A 34 -8.59 2.43 -6.48
C ASN A 34 -8.04 2.23 -5.07
N VAL A 35 -8.50 1.16 -4.43
CA VAL A 35 -8.02 0.74 -3.12
C VAL A 35 -7.61 -0.72 -3.24
N ILE A 36 -6.33 -1.02 -3.04
CA ILE A 36 -5.77 -2.34 -3.27
C ILE A 36 -5.14 -2.91 -2.01
N LEU A 37 -5.56 -4.11 -1.64
CA LEU A 37 -4.92 -4.88 -0.59
C LEU A 37 -4.04 -5.94 -1.25
N PHE A 38 -2.72 -5.85 -1.04
CA PHE A 38 -1.81 -6.91 -1.40
C PHE A 38 -1.70 -7.90 -0.25
N THR A 39 -1.66 -9.18 -0.58
CA THR A 39 -1.53 -10.27 0.40
C THR A 39 -0.39 -11.18 -0.01
N ASP A 40 0.04 -12.03 0.92
CA ASP A 40 1.04 -13.04 0.60
C ASP A 40 0.57 -13.98 -0.50
N GLU A 41 -0.71 -14.32 -0.52
CA GLU A 41 -1.25 -15.16 -1.58
C GLU A 41 -1.16 -14.48 -2.95
N ILE A 42 -1.46 -13.19 -3.03
CA ILE A 42 -1.32 -12.42 -4.27
C ILE A 42 0.13 -12.43 -4.76
N LEU A 43 1.08 -12.25 -3.83
CA LEU A 43 2.50 -12.30 -4.19
C LEU A 43 2.91 -13.68 -4.72
N LYS A 44 2.37 -14.74 -4.14
CA LYS A 44 2.69 -16.12 -4.53
C LYS A 44 2.07 -16.52 -5.86
N THR A 45 0.92 -15.98 -6.21
CA THR A 45 0.17 -16.35 -7.42
C THR A 45 0.37 -15.36 -8.55
N GLU A 46 -0.09 -14.12 -8.37
CA GLU A 46 -0.04 -13.11 -9.43
C GLU A 46 1.36 -12.56 -9.68
N HIS A 47 2.24 -12.66 -8.69
CA HIS A 47 3.61 -12.17 -8.77
C HIS A 47 4.64 -13.28 -8.58
N ALA A 48 4.29 -14.51 -8.99
CA ALA A 48 5.20 -15.64 -8.88
C ALA A 48 6.50 -15.39 -9.65
N ASP A 49 6.40 -15.04 -10.91
CA ASP A 49 7.57 -14.89 -11.78
C ASP A 49 8.40 -13.65 -11.45
N THR A 50 7.74 -12.55 -11.05
CA THR A 50 8.41 -11.27 -10.87
C THR A 50 8.89 -11.04 -9.44
N PHE A 51 8.34 -11.75 -8.49
CA PHE A 51 8.69 -11.54 -7.08
C PHE A 51 8.91 -12.84 -6.32
N TRP A 52 7.91 -13.71 -6.25
CA TRP A 52 7.95 -14.86 -5.33
C TRP A 52 9.05 -15.86 -5.65
N ASP A 53 9.28 -16.15 -6.93
CA ASP A 53 10.32 -17.10 -7.34
C ASP A 53 11.71 -16.64 -6.92
N LYS A 54 11.93 -15.32 -6.84
CA LYS A 54 13.21 -14.74 -6.43
C LYS A 54 13.35 -14.59 -4.93
N HIS A 55 12.27 -14.29 -4.24
CA HIS A 55 12.33 -13.82 -2.85
C HIS A 55 11.56 -14.68 -1.84
N GLY A 56 10.76 -15.62 -2.31
CA GLY A 56 9.91 -16.42 -1.43
C GLY A 56 10.70 -17.19 -0.38
N LYS A 57 11.83 -17.79 -0.78
CA LYS A 57 12.66 -18.53 0.17
C LYS A 57 13.22 -17.63 1.27
N PHE A 58 13.69 -16.46 0.89
CA PHE A 58 14.20 -15.49 1.86
C PHE A 58 13.10 -15.07 2.84
N ILE A 59 11.88 -14.85 2.34
CA ILE A 59 10.73 -14.49 3.17
C ILE A 59 10.39 -15.60 4.15
N GLU A 60 10.37 -16.85 3.69
CA GLU A 60 10.06 -17.99 4.52
C GLU A 60 11.11 -18.21 5.61
N GLU A 61 12.37 -17.90 5.33
CA GLU A 61 13.46 -18.02 6.28
C GLU A 61 13.57 -16.83 7.24
N ASN A 62 12.95 -15.71 6.92
CA ASN A 62 13.01 -14.47 7.71
C ASN A 62 11.60 -13.95 7.98
N LYS A 63 11.01 -14.43 9.06
CA LYS A 63 9.60 -14.15 9.35
C LYS A 63 9.31 -12.72 9.79
N ARG A 64 10.29 -12.07 10.41
CA ARG A 64 10.11 -10.68 10.86
C ARG A 64 9.85 -9.77 9.68
N GLY A 65 8.75 -9.00 9.77
CA GLY A 65 8.34 -8.11 8.70
C GLY A 65 8.07 -8.83 7.39
N TYR A 66 7.80 -10.14 7.46
CA TYR A 66 7.56 -10.99 6.31
C TYR A 66 8.69 -10.83 5.28
N GLY A 67 9.90 -11.20 5.69
CA GLY A 67 11.10 -11.05 4.87
C GLY A 67 11.69 -9.66 4.99
N TYR A 68 11.68 -9.09 6.20
CA TYR A 68 12.22 -7.75 6.50
C TYR A 68 11.65 -6.68 5.56
N TRP A 69 10.33 -6.76 5.30
CA TRP A 69 9.60 -5.79 4.46
C TRP A 69 10.13 -5.68 3.03
N LEU A 70 10.75 -6.75 2.52
CA LEU A 70 11.26 -6.80 1.15
C LEU A 70 10.16 -6.56 0.10
N TRP A 71 8.93 -6.97 0.41
CA TRP A 71 7.77 -6.79 -0.46
C TRP A 71 7.37 -5.32 -0.64
N LYS A 72 7.68 -4.46 0.31
CA LYS A 72 7.17 -3.08 0.33
C LYS A 72 7.61 -2.25 -0.87
N PRO A 73 8.91 -2.11 -1.15
CA PRO A 73 9.33 -1.36 -2.36
C PRO A 73 8.82 -2.02 -3.64
N TYR A 74 8.68 -3.33 -3.64
CA TYR A 74 8.20 -4.03 -4.82
C TYR A 74 6.75 -3.65 -5.15
N ILE A 75 5.82 -3.73 -4.19
CA ILE A 75 4.41 -3.42 -4.46
C ILE A 75 4.21 -1.95 -4.78
N ILE A 76 4.94 -1.07 -4.13
CA ILE A 76 4.87 0.37 -4.41
C ILE A 76 5.33 0.62 -5.84
N GLN A 77 6.46 0.09 -6.25
CA GLN A 77 6.98 0.26 -7.59
C GLN A 77 6.06 -0.36 -8.65
N HIS A 78 5.50 -1.53 -8.34
CA HIS A 78 4.58 -2.21 -9.25
C HIS A 78 3.37 -1.33 -9.58
N VAL A 79 2.76 -0.73 -8.57
CA VAL A 79 1.61 0.15 -8.78
C VAL A 79 2.03 1.45 -9.45
N MET A 80 3.15 2.03 -9.05
CA MET A 80 3.64 3.28 -9.64
C MET A 80 3.85 3.17 -11.15
N LYS A 81 4.25 2.01 -11.64
CA LYS A 81 4.44 1.79 -13.08
C LYS A 81 3.14 1.88 -13.88
N THR A 82 2.00 1.72 -13.22
CA THR A 82 0.69 1.80 -13.87
C THR A 82 0.09 3.20 -13.82
N LEU A 83 0.71 4.11 -13.08
CA LEU A 83 0.20 5.46 -12.90
C LEU A 83 0.69 6.39 -14.01
N ASP A 84 -0.14 7.39 -14.31
CA ASP A 84 0.22 8.46 -15.23
C ASP A 84 0.80 9.63 -14.43
N ASP A 85 1.45 10.55 -15.14
CA ASP A 85 1.96 11.77 -14.51
C ASP A 85 0.80 12.54 -13.87
N GLY A 86 1.00 12.94 -12.64
CA GLY A 86 -0.03 13.65 -11.87
C GLY A 86 -0.91 12.74 -11.01
N ASP A 87 -0.87 11.44 -11.22
CA ASP A 87 -1.58 10.51 -10.36
C ASP A 87 -0.89 10.42 -9.00
N ILE A 88 -1.66 10.09 -7.97
CA ILE A 88 -1.16 9.99 -6.59
C ILE A 88 -1.30 8.58 -6.07
N LEU A 89 -0.25 8.09 -5.44
CA LEU A 89 -0.25 6.81 -4.74
C LEU A 89 -0.04 7.06 -3.25
N MET A 90 -0.95 6.53 -2.43
CA MET A 90 -0.82 6.55 -0.99
C MET A 90 -0.61 5.13 -0.48
N TYR A 91 0.43 4.93 0.30
CA TYR A 91 0.69 3.68 0.99
C TYR A 91 0.66 3.90 2.50
N LEU A 92 -0.03 3.00 3.21
CA LEU A 92 0.03 2.93 4.67
C LEU A 92 0.25 1.48 5.09
N ASP A 93 1.00 1.28 6.16
CA ASP A 93 1.14 -0.05 6.77
C ASP A 93 -0.21 -0.51 7.32
N ALA A 94 -0.46 -1.82 7.28
CA ALA A 94 -1.74 -2.39 7.70
C ALA A 94 -2.11 -2.08 9.15
N GLY A 95 -1.11 -1.83 9.99
CA GLY A 95 -1.35 -1.43 11.38
C GLY A 95 -1.85 -0.02 11.57
N CYS A 96 -1.83 0.80 10.53
CA CYS A 96 -2.33 2.17 10.59
C CYS A 96 -3.86 2.21 10.62
N GLU A 97 -4.39 3.34 11.02
CA GLU A 97 -5.83 3.58 11.04
C GLU A 97 -6.14 4.89 10.34
N ILE A 98 -7.17 4.88 9.51
CA ILE A 98 -7.64 6.09 8.83
C ILE A 98 -8.85 6.63 9.59
N LEU A 99 -8.71 7.85 10.10
CA LEU A 99 -9.78 8.51 10.82
C LEU A 99 -10.64 9.30 9.83
N GLN A 100 -11.91 8.97 9.76
CA GLN A 100 -12.83 9.57 8.77
C GLN A 100 -12.93 11.09 8.92
N HIS A 101 -12.83 11.62 10.12
CA HIS A 101 -12.88 13.06 10.37
C HIS A 101 -11.62 13.81 9.89
N LYS A 102 -10.59 13.08 9.48
CA LYS A 102 -9.35 13.65 8.92
C LYS A 102 -9.36 13.71 7.40
N ARG A 103 -10.49 13.43 6.78
CA ARG A 103 -10.62 13.41 5.31
C ARG A 103 -10.06 14.68 4.65
N GLU A 104 -10.43 15.84 5.16
CA GLU A 104 -9.96 17.11 4.59
C GLU A 104 -8.44 17.27 4.70
N LYS A 105 -7.88 16.79 5.80
CA LYS A 105 -6.43 16.82 6.01
C LYS A 105 -5.70 15.96 5.00
N ILE A 106 -6.23 14.79 4.70
CA ILE A 106 -5.67 13.90 3.70
C ILE A 106 -5.72 14.55 2.32
N LEU A 107 -6.82 15.20 1.98
CA LEU A 107 -6.96 15.92 0.71
C LEU A 107 -5.96 17.07 0.61
N GLU A 108 -5.72 17.79 1.71
CA GLU A 108 -4.68 18.84 1.75
C GLU A 108 -3.29 18.28 1.42
N TYR A 109 -2.94 17.14 2.03
CA TYR A 109 -1.66 16.48 1.74
C TYR A 109 -1.54 16.11 0.28
N MET A 110 -2.61 15.59 -0.31
CA MET A 110 -2.61 15.22 -1.71
C MET A 110 -2.39 16.42 -2.62
N LYS A 111 -3.01 17.55 -2.30
CA LYS A 111 -2.78 18.80 -3.04
C LYS A 111 -1.36 19.28 -2.91
N TYR A 112 -0.78 19.15 -1.73
CA TYR A 112 0.60 19.54 -1.49
C TYR A 112 1.57 18.69 -2.31
N VAL A 113 1.39 17.37 -2.28
CA VAL A 113 2.22 16.45 -3.06
C VAL A 113 2.12 16.74 -4.55
N GLU A 114 0.92 17.00 -5.03
CA GLU A 114 0.68 17.33 -6.42
C GLU A 114 1.37 18.63 -6.83
N SER A 115 1.21 19.70 -6.03
CA SER A 115 1.75 21.02 -6.36
C SER A 115 3.27 21.05 -6.30
N GLU A 116 3.88 20.29 -5.39
CA GLU A 116 5.33 20.26 -5.20
C GLU A 116 6.01 19.17 -6.00
N GLN A 117 5.24 18.31 -6.65
CA GLN A 117 5.76 17.16 -7.39
C GLN A 117 6.69 16.31 -6.52
N ILE A 118 6.38 16.25 -5.23
CA ILE A 118 7.19 15.50 -4.28
C ILE A 118 6.71 14.06 -4.25
N ILE A 119 7.66 13.16 -4.39
CA ILE A 119 7.41 11.78 -4.01
C ILE A 119 7.48 11.80 -2.51
N GLY A 120 6.40 12.07 -1.90
CA GLY A 120 6.43 12.17 -0.50
C GLY A 120 6.28 10.86 0.16
N SER A 121 7.27 10.48 0.75
CA SER A 121 7.19 9.44 1.62
C SER A 121 6.97 9.96 3.00
N LYS A 122 5.97 10.57 3.28
CA LYS A 122 5.80 10.82 4.59
C LYS A 122 4.53 10.41 5.08
N THR A 123 4.51 9.61 5.51
CA THR A 123 4.45 9.35 6.70
C THR A 123 3.66 10.13 7.57
N ALA A 124 2.80 10.08 7.75
CA ALA A 124 2.22 10.55 8.60
C ALA A 124 1.54 11.26 8.81
N VAL A 125 0.86 10.92 9.01
CA VAL A 125 0.02 11.46 9.53
C VAL A 125 -0.80 11.01 10.51
#